data_db58d0766a96cb9c3dc690a03f42ec65
#
_entry.id   db58d0766a96cb9c3dc690a03f42ec65
#
_cell.length_a   1.000
_cell.length_b   1.000
_cell.length_c   1.000
_cell.angle_alpha   90.00
_cell.angle_beta   90.00
_cell.angle_gamma   90.00
#
_symmetry.space_group_name_H-M   'P 1'
#
loop_
_entity.id
_entity.type
_entity.pdbx_description
1 polymer ?
#
loop_
_entity_poly.entity_id
_entity_poly.type
_entity_poly.pdbx_seq_one_letter_code
_entity_poly.pdbx_strand_id
1 'polypeptide(L)'
;MAADAETGDWLQFEYFPPGSELLVQGGRTGTLIVLKEGEVEVLRDGRYVATIRQPGAIFGEMSILLDRPHSATVRALTEAQAYVVADALRVLESRPAWLLQI
;
A
#
# COMPACT_ATOMS: atom_id res chain seq x y z
N MET A 1 -14.20 -0.16 -22.37
CA MET A 1 -15.14 -0.34 -21.51
C MET A 1 -14.84 0.19 -20.18
N ALA A 2 -15.79 0.65 -19.54
CA ALA A 2 -15.59 1.29 -18.27
C ALA A 2 -14.91 0.40 -17.25
N ALA A 3 -15.29 -0.85 -17.24
CA ALA A 3 -14.73 -1.78 -16.28
C ALA A 3 -13.24 -1.99 -16.51
N ASP A 4 -12.84 -2.08 -17.77
CA ASP A 4 -11.43 -2.29 -18.07
C ASP A 4 -10.63 -1.04 -17.73
N ALA A 5 -11.18 0.11 -18.01
CA ALA A 5 -10.50 1.35 -17.70
C ALA A 5 -10.34 1.50 -16.19
N GLU A 6 -11.37 1.16 -15.45
CA GLU A 6 -11.30 1.25 -14.00
C GLU A 6 -10.25 0.32 -13.44
N THR A 7 -10.21 -0.90 -13.95
CA THR A 7 -9.22 -1.87 -13.48
C THR A 7 -7.81 -1.42 -13.83
N GLY A 8 -7.60 -0.95 -15.05
CA GLY A 8 -6.28 -0.55 -15.48
C GLY A 8 -5.77 0.71 -14.82
N ASP A 9 -6.69 1.61 -14.44
CA ASP A 9 -6.29 2.91 -13.96
C ASP A 9 -5.95 2.93 -12.48
N TRP A 10 -6.60 2.11 -11.68
CA TRP A 10 -6.46 2.22 -10.23
C TRP A 10 -5.67 1.09 -9.60
N LEU A 11 -5.35 0.04 -10.32
CA LEU A 11 -4.60 -1.10 -9.80
C LEU A 11 -3.38 -1.31 -10.67
N GLN A 12 -2.19 -1.22 -10.06
CA GLN A 12 -0.94 -1.43 -10.77
C GLN A 12 -0.09 -2.41 -10.00
N PHE A 13 0.67 -3.20 -10.73
CA PHE A 13 1.63 -4.12 -10.15
C PHE A 13 3.00 -3.51 -10.33
N GLU A 14 3.75 -3.39 -9.24
CA GLU A 14 5.05 -2.73 -9.29
C GLU A 14 6.12 -3.54 -8.60
N TYR A 15 7.34 -3.36 -9.10
CA TYR A 15 8.54 -3.87 -8.47
C TYR A 15 9.20 -2.76 -7.69
N PHE A 16 9.71 -3.11 -6.51
CA PHE A 16 10.42 -2.17 -5.66
C PHE A 16 11.79 -2.76 -5.36
N PRO A 17 12.87 -2.12 -5.85
CA PRO A 17 14.21 -2.61 -5.56
C PRO A 17 14.55 -2.44 -4.09
N PRO A 18 15.53 -3.20 -3.60
CA PRO A 18 15.95 -3.05 -2.20
C PRO A 18 16.28 -1.60 -1.87
N GLY A 19 15.82 -1.14 -0.73
CA GLY A 19 16.06 0.22 -0.28
C GLY A 19 15.03 1.24 -0.74
N SER A 20 14.14 0.88 -1.68
CA SER A 20 13.14 1.83 -2.11
C SER A 20 11.99 1.90 -1.12
N GLU A 21 11.35 3.07 -1.07
CA GLU A 21 10.27 3.30 -0.13
C GLU A 21 8.93 3.12 -0.83
N LEU A 22 8.11 2.25 -0.28
CA LEU A 22 6.76 2.02 -0.79
C LEU A 22 5.81 3.08 -0.27
N LEU A 23 5.98 3.45 1.00
CA LEU A 23 5.25 4.53 1.65
C LEU A 23 6.22 5.31 2.50
N VAL A 24 5.97 6.60 2.65
CA VAL A 24 6.82 7.48 3.44
C VAL A 24 6.03 8.06 4.60
N GLN A 25 6.58 7.97 5.80
CA GLN A 25 5.95 8.54 6.98
C GLN A 25 5.67 10.01 6.76
N GLY A 26 4.49 10.45 7.13
CA GLY A 26 4.07 11.83 6.96
C GLY A 26 3.47 12.15 5.62
N GLY A 27 3.57 11.23 4.66
CA GLY A 27 3.00 11.45 3.33
C GLY A 27 1.50 11.21 3.30
N ARG A 28 0.84 11.83 2.31
CA ARG A 28 -0.58 11.62 2.08
C ARG A 28 -0.75 11.30 0.61
N THR A 29 -0.70 10.03 0.28
CA THR A 29 -0.72 9.62 -1.11
C THR A 29 -2.07 9.11 -1.59
N GLY A 30 -2.96 8.75 -0.64
CA GLY A 30 -4.22 8.13 -1.01
C GLY A 30 -4.04 6.75 -1.62
N THR A 31 -2.87 6.16 -1.42
CA THR A 31 -2.49 4.91 -2.07
C THR A 31 -2.48 3.77 -1.06
N LEU A 32 -3.00 2.64 -1.49
CA LEU A 32 -2.96 1.40 -0.71
C LEU A 32 -1.97 0.47 -1.38
N ILE A 33 -1.15 -0.19 -0.57
CA ILE A 33 -0.14 -1.13 -1.08
C ILE A 33 -0.49 -2.52 -0.54
N VAL A 34 -0.51 -3.51 -1.43
CA VAL A 34 -0.73 -4.90 -1.04
C VAL A 34 0.50 -5.70 -1.45
N LEU A 35 1.23 -6.21 -0.47
CA LEU A 35 2.45 -6.96 -0.71
C LEU A 35 2.14 -8.27 -1.39
N LYS A 36 2.84 -8.56 -2.49
CA LYS A 36 2.71 -9.82 -3.17
C LYS A 36 3.87 -10.74 -2.83
N GLU A 37 5.08 -10.21 -2.84
CA GLU A 37 6.28 -11.02 -2.66
C GLU A 37 7.43 -10.14 -2.19
N GLY A 38 8.35 -10.72 -1.42
CA GLY A 38 9.51 -10.00 -0.93
C GLY A 38 9.35 -9.60 0.52
N GLU A 39 10.34 -8.87 1.03
CA GLU A 39 10.38 -8.44 2.42
C GLU A 39 10.48 -6.93 2.50
N VAL A 40 9.69 -6.35 3.39
CA VAL A 40 9.74 -4.92 3.63
C VAL A 40 9.94 -4.69 5.12
N GLU A 41 10.54 -3.57 5.46
CA GLU A 41 10.64 -3.16 6.85
C GLU A 41 9.79 -1.94 7.08
N VAL A 42 9.27 -1.85 8.30
CA VAL A 42 8.46 -0.72 8.72
C VAL A 42 9.29 0.11 9.68
N LEU A 43 9.37 1.41 9.42
CA LEU A 43 10.15 2.34 10.23
C LEU A 43 9.25 3.46 10.71
N ARG A 44 9.42 3.86 11.95
CA ARG A 44 8.73 5.00 12.51
C ARG A 44 9.74 5.90 13.18
N ASP A 45 9.77 7.17 12.77
CA ASP A 45 10.74 8.13 13.28
C ASP A 45 12.16 7.63 13.07
N GLY A 46 12.39 6.95 11.94
CA GLY A 46 13.69 6.42 11.59
C GLY A 46 14.07 5.15 12.32
N ARG A 47 13.19 4.60 13.14
CA ARG A 47 13.50 3.41 13.94
C ARG A 47 12.75 2.20 13.39
N TYR A 48 13.44 1.08 13.40
CA TYR A 48 12.86 -0.19 12.96
C TYR A 48 11.69 -0.59 13.87
N VAL A 49 10.59 -0.96 13.25
CA VAL A 49 9.42 -1.45 13.97
C VAL A 49 9.19 -2.93 13.69
N ALA A 50 9.22 -3.32 12.42
CA ALA A 50 8.88 -4.70 12.05
C ALA A 50 9.37 -5.01 10.65
N THR A 51 9.55 -6.30 10.39
CA THR A 51 9.76 -6.81 9.05
C THR A 51 8.52 -7.59 8.64
N ILE A 52 8.00 -7.30 7.47
CA ILE A 52 6.79 -7.92 6.95
C ILE A 52 7.16 -8.65 5.67
N ARG A 53 6.80 -9.93 5.61
CA ARG A 53 7.05 -10.74 4.41
C ARG A 53 5.81 -11.53 3.99
N GLN A 54 4.71 -11.32 4.66
CA GLN A 54 3.50 -12.08 4.42
C GLN A 54 2.81 -11.61 3.15
N PRO A 55 2.61 -12.48 2.15
CA PRO A 55 1.84 -12.08 0.98
C PRO A 55 0.44 -11.68 1.40
N GLY A 56 -0.06 -10.60 0.82
CA GLY A 56 -1.36 -10.08 1.16
C GLY A 56 -1.34 -9.02 2.24
N ALA A 57 -0.18 -8.73 2.83
CA ALA A 57 -0.08 -7.66 3.82
C ALA A 57 -0.45 -6.33 3.18
N ILE A 58 -1.22 -5.52 3.88
CA ILE A 58 -1.76 -4.27 3.37
C ILE A 58 -1.16 -3.10 4.13
N PHE A 59 -0.73 -2.09 3.39
CA PHE A 59 -0.13 -0.88 3.96
C PHE A 59 -0.84 0.35 3.43
N GLY A 60 -1.03 1.34 4.30
CA GLY A 60 -1.61 2.62 3.92
C GLY A 60 -3.10 2.74 4.21
N GLU A 61 -3.72 1.66 4.69
CA GLU A 61 -5.16 1.67 4.90
C GLU A 61 -5.59 2.64 5.99
N MET A 62 -4.78 2.78 7.05
CA MET A 62 -5.15 3.67 8.16
C MET A 62 -5.12 5.12 7.72
N SER A 63 -4.16 5.47 6.88
CA SER A 63 -4.05 6.81 6.34
C SER A 63 -5.30 7.17 5.54
N ILE A 64 -5.80 6.22 4.78
CA ILE A 64 -6.97 6.44 3.93
C ILE A 64 -8.24 6.49 4.76
N LEU A 65 -8.43 5.51 5.64
CA LEU A 65 -9.67 5.39 6.40
C LEU A 65 -9.83 6.51 7.42
N LEU A 66 -8.73 6.98 8.00
CA LEU A 66 -8.76 7.99 9.04
C LEU A 66 -8.36 9.37 8.54
N ASP A 67 -8.08 9.49 7.24
CA ASP A 67 -7.67 10.75 6.63
C ASP A 67 -6.49 11.35 7.38
N ARG A 68 -5.44 10.57 7.53
CA ARG A 68 -4.23 10.96 8.26
C ARG A 68 -3.01 10.72 7.39
N PRO A 69 -1.90 11.39 7.69
CA PRO A 69 -0.64 11.06 7.05
C PRO A 69 -0.23 9.63 7.39
N HIS A 70 0.58 9.02 6.54
CA HIS A 70 1.13 7.71 6.85
C HIS A 70 1.90 7.76 8.16
N SER A 71 1.66 6.79 9.04
CA SER A 71 2.26 6.79 10.37
C SER A 71 3.66 6.19 10.37
N ALA A 72 4.08 5.59 9.27
CA ALA A 72 5.36 4.92 9.19
C ALA A 72 5.84 4.87 7.76
N THR A 73 7.13 4.63 7.59
CA THR A 73 7.74 4.39 6.29
C THR A 73 7.79 2.89 6.08
N VAL A 74 7.47 2.44 4.87
CA VAL A 74 7.61 1.05 4.47
C VAL A 74 8.65 1.00 3.37
N ARG A 75 9.73 0.26 3.61
CA ARG A 75 10.89 0.23 2.73
C ARG A 75 11.25 -1.19 2.37
N ALA A 76 11.56 -1.43 1.10
CA ALA A 76 11.92 -2.78 0.64
C ALA A 76 13.27 -3.20 1.21
N LEU A 77 13.33 -4.37 1.83
CA LEU A 77 14.57 -4.98 2.29
C LEU A 77 15.18 -5.80 1.17
N THR A 78 14.35 -6.56 0.50
CA THR A 78 14.74 -7.30 -0.70
C THR A 78 13.97 -6.69 -1.86
N GLU A 79 14.19 -7.20 -3.06
CA GLU A 79 13.31 -6.84 -4.15
C GLU A 79 11.90 -7.26 -3.76
N ALA A 80 10.95 -6.37 -3.88
CA ALA A 80 9.58 -6.64 -3.48
C ALA A 80 8.64 -6.39 -4.63
N GLN A 81 7.55 -7.13 -4.65
CA GLN A 81 6.49 -6.97 -5.64
C GLN A 81 5.21 -6.66 -4.89
N ALA A 82 4.49 -5.68 -5.38
CA ALA A 82 3.28 -5.26 -4.69
C ALA A 82 2.26 -4.70 -5.67
N TYR A 83 1.00 -4.80 -5.29
CA TYR A 83 -0.06 -4.11 -6.00
C TYR A 83 -0.23 -2.74 -5.37
N VAL A 84 -0.32 -1.72 -6.21
CA VAL A 84 -0.48 -0.34 -5.80
C VAL A 84 -1.87 0.10 -6.24
N VAL A 85 -2.72 0.43 -5.28
CA VAL A 85 -4.08 0.86 -5.54
C VAL A 85 -4.12 2.36 -5.39
N ALA A 86 -4.14 3.06 -6.50
CA ALA A 86 -4.21 4.51 -6.51
C ALA A 86 -5.64 4.95 -6.20
N ASP A 87 -5.77 6.13 -5.59
CA ASP A 87 -7.09 6.69 -5.30
C ASP A 87 -7.95 5.70 -4.52
N ALA A 88 -7.34 5.12 -3.48
CA ALA A 88 -7.93 3.97 -2.79
C ALA A 88 -9.24 4.30 -2.10
N LEU A 89 -9.41 5.53 -1.61
CA LEU A 89 -10.67 5.90 -0.97
C LEU A 89 -11.84 5.73 -1.93
N ARG A 90 -11.63 6.11 -3.18
CA ARG A 90 -12.65 5.98 -4.19
C ARG A 90 -12.99 4.51 -4.47
N VAL A 91 -11.95 3.68 -4.49
CA VAL A 91 -12.15 2.23 -4.66
C VAL A 91 -12.91 1.66 -3.49
N LEU A 92 -12.55 2.06 -2.27
CA LEU A 92 -13.25 1.61 -1.07
C LEU A 92 -14.71 2.04 -1.08
N GLU A 93 -14.99 3.25 -1.51
CA GLU A 93 -16.35 3.74 -1.59
C GLU A 93 -17.17 3.03 -2.65
N SER A 94 -16.51 2.63 -3.74
CA SER A 94 -17.21 1.91 -4.81
C SER A 94 -17.57 0.49 -4.41
N ARG A 95 -16.80 -0.11 -3.50
CA ARG A 95 -16.98 -1.51 -3.14
C ARG A 95 -16.88 -1.71 -1.63
N PRO A 96 -17.64 -0.94 -0.86
CA PRO A 96 -17.46 -0.94 0.58
C PRO A 96 -17.76 -2.28 1.23
N ALA A 97 -18.80 -2.96 0.76
CA ALA A 97 -19.18 -4.24 1.38
C ALA A 97 -18.11 -5.29 1.18
N TRP A 98 -17.51 -5.32 0.00
CA TRP A 98 -16.47 -6.27 -0.32
C TRP A 98 -15.22 -6.02 0.51
N LEU A 99 -14.86 -4.77 0.66
CA LEU A 99 -13.64 -4.40 1.37
C LEU A 99 -13.79 -4.53 2.88
N LEU A 100 -14.97 -4.30 3.39
CA LEU A 100 -15.18 -4.40 4.83
C LEU A 100 -15.15 -5.82 5.34
N GLN A 101 -15.20 -6.79 4.47
CA GLN A 101 -15.08 -8.19 4.87
C GLN A 101 -13.64 -8.62 5.09
N ILE A 102 -12.72 -7.83 4.67
CA ILE A 102 -11.30 -8.10 4.87
C ILE A 102 -10.85 -7.55 6.22
#